data_4f6c355a3035b9daaa519a8591b8405e
#
_entry.id   4f6c355a3035b9daaa519a8591b8405e
#
_cell.length_a   1.000
_cell.length_b   1.000
_cell.length_c   1.000
_cell.angle_alpha   90.00
_cell.angle_beta   90.00
_cell.angle_gamma   90.00
#
_symmetry.space_group_name_H-M   'P 1'
#
loop_
_entity.id
_entity.type
_entity.pdbx_description
1 polymer ?
#
loop_
_entity_poly.entity_id
_entity_poly.type
_entity_poly.pdbx_seq_one_letter_code
_entity_poly.pdbx_strand_id
1 'polypeptide(L)'
;YSKVATEAQKLDGYHSSTALSSYTKENVYGKLKAMLSAGKLRRYVAKGALIAYVNSTIMDLLEQSTDFTRKIEMTQIAEGGIGIETRITDIDGVTLIEVIDDERFYDKFDFTDGFVPVKKVAANESNHVAAETGSHKINVLIASPLTVKTVPKIASIYYFNPGQHTEGDGYLYQDRSLSDTFVFPNGKDNKIDSIYVDVDTTEYAGE
;
A
#
# COMPACT_ATOMS: atom_id res chain seq x y z
N TYR A 1 -2.33 2.32 0.55
CA TYR A 1 -2.03 1.52 1.74
C TYR A 1 -2.56 2.18 3.01
N SER A 2 -2.15 3.41 3.33
CA SER A 2 -2.47 4.11 4.59
C SER A 2 -3.98 4.19 4.86
N LYS A 3 -4.79 4.57 3.88
CA LYS A 3 -6.25 4.62 4.05
C LYS A 3 -6.83 3.27 4.45
N VAL A 4 -6.37 2.19 3.83
CA VAL A 4 -6.84 0.83 4.14
C VAL A 4 -6.41 0.43 5.55
N ALA A 5 -5.18 0.75 5.95
CA ALA A 5 -4.68 0.50 7.29
C ALA A 5 -5.45 1.29 8.36
N THR A 6 -5.69 2.59 8.12
CA THR A 6 -6.46 3.44 9.04
C THR A 6 -7.91 2.98 9.21
N GLU A 7 -8.59 2.63 8.12
CA GLU A 7 -9.97 2.14 8.19
C GLU A 7 -10.05 0.78 8.87
N ALA A 8 -9.07 -0.11 8.68
CA ALA A 8 -9.00 -1.38 9.39
C ALA A 8 -8.87 -1.17 10.90
N GLN A 9 -8.07 -0.21 11.35
CA GLN A 9 -7.95 0.12 12.77
C GLN A 9 -9.25 0.71 13.34
N LYS A 10 -9.89 1.64 12.61
CA LYS A 10 -11.14 2.29 13.05
C LYS A 10 -12.33 1.34 13.17
N LEU A 11 -12.43 0.36 12.30
CA LEU A 11 -13.56 -0.55 12.20
C LEU A 11 -13.26 -1.93 12.83
N ASP A 12 -12.38 -1.95 13.82
CA ASP A 12 -12.04 -3.15 14.60
C ASP A 12 -11.63 -4.35 13.71
N GLY A 13 -10.84 -4.03 12.68
CA GLY A 13 -10.19 -5.01 11.81
C GLY A 13 -9.06 -5.75 12.52
N TYR A 14 -8.54 -6.79 11.89
CA TYR A 14 -7.38 -7.48 12.43
C TYR A 14 -6.14 -6.60 12.31
N HIS A 15 -5.49 -6.32 13.42
CA HIS A 15 -4.26 -5.54 13.46
C HIS A 15 -3.31 -6.09 14.52
N SER A 16 -2.02 -5.88 14.28
CA SER A 16 -0.95 -6.16 15.23
C SER A 16 0.13 -5.07 15.12
N SER A 17 0.94 -4.97 16.16
CA SER A 17 2.13 -4.13 16.15
C SER A 17 3.31 -5.02 16.51
N THR A 18 4.21 -5.19 15.54
CA THR A 18 5.33 -6.12 15.65
C THR A 18 6.61 -5.41 15.24
N ALA A 19 7.59 -5.32 16.14
CA ALA A 19 8.87 -4.71 15.79
C ALA A 19 9.48 -5.39 14.56
N LEU A 20 9.87 -4.61 13.55
CA LEU A 20 10.46 -5.13 12.33
C LEU A 20 11.71 -5.97 12.62
N SER A 21 12.49 -5.56 13.63
CA SER A 21 13.67 -6.30 14.12
C SER A 21 13.37 -7.68 14.72
N SER A 22 12.11 -7.95 15.06
CA SER A 22 11.68 -9.26 15.59
C SER A 22 11.41 -10.31 14.52
N TYR A 23 11.41 -9.90 13.25
CA TYR A 23 11.34 -10.83 12.13
C TYR A 23 12.74 -11.39 11.84
N THR A 24 12.82 -12.70 11.72
CA THR A 24 14.04 -13.43 11.38
C THR A 24 13.76 -14.44 10.28
N LYS A 25 14.76 -14.90 9.58
CA LYS A 25 14.62 -15.92 8.53
C LYS A 25 13.99 -17.23 9.03
N GLU A 26 14.10 -17.52 10.34
CA GLU A 26 13.55 -18.73 10.95
C GLU A 26 12.06 -18.57 11.28
N ASN A 27 11.59 -17.34 11.58
CA ASN A 27 10.21 -17.12 12.06
C ASN A 27 9.28 -16.42 11.07
N VAL A 28 9.84 -15.76 10.04
CA VAL A 28 9.08 -14.93 9.10
C VAL A 28 7.97 -15.71 8.40
N TYR A 29 8.25 -16.90 7.92
CA TYR A 29 7.26 -17.75 7.26
C TYR A 29 6.10 -18.12 8.19
N GLY A 30 6.42 -18.56 9.42
CA GLY A 30 5.42 -18.90 10.43
C GLY A 30 4.55 -17.71 10.83
N LYS A 31 5.15 -16.53 11.01
CA LYS A 31 4.42 -15.28 11.30
C LYS A 31 3.47 -14.89 10.16
N LEU A 32 3.95 -14.88 8.91
CA LEU A 32 3.11 -14.58 7.75
C LEU A 32 1.94 -15.57 7.63
N LYS A 33 2.21 -16.85 7.81
CA LYS A 33 1.16 -17.88 7.77
C LYS A 33 0.12 -17.72 8.89
N ALA A 34 0.54 -17.30 10.08
CA ALA A 34 -0.37 -16.99 11.19
C ALA A 34 -1.26 -15.79 10.86
N MET A 35 -0.72 -14.72 10.27
CA MET A 35 -1.49 -13.56 9.83
C MET A 35 -2.51 -13.92 8.75
N LEU A 36 -2.10 -14.69 7.73
CA LEU A 36 -2.99 -15.17 6.66
C LEU A 36 -4.11 -16.08 7.16
N SER A 37 -3.91 -16.70 8.32
CA SER A 37 -4.89 -17.59 8.96
C SER A 37 -5.70 -16.88 10.04
N ALA A 38 -5.46 -15.59 10.29
CA ALA A 38 -6.13 -14.87 11.37
C ALA A 38 -7.63 -14.77 11.15
N GLY A 39 -8.38 -15.12 12.17
CA GLY A 39 -9.83 -14.95 12.24
C GLY A 39 -10.59 -15.46 11.01
N LYS A 40 -11.32 -14.56 10.36
CA LYS A 40 -12.18 -14.86 9.21
C LYS A 40 -11.50 -14.68 7.85
N LEU A 41 -10.23 -14.25 7.79
CA LEU A 41 -9.48 -14.03 6.55
C LEU A 41 -9.47 -15.27 5.65
N ARG A 42 -9.41 -16.47 6.23
CA ARG A 42 -9.43 -17.74 5.46
C ARG A 42 -10.64 -17.91 4.54
N ARG A 43 -11.75 -17.23 4.79
CA ARG A 43 -12.90 -17.24 3.89
C ARG A 43 -12.60 -16.61 2.53
N TYR A 44 -11.74 -15.60 2.53
CA TYR A 44 -11.34 -14.91 1.30
C TYR A 44 -10.25 -15.66 0.54
N VAL A 45 -9.39 -16.42 1.24
CA VAL A 45 -8.44 -17.35 0.61
C VAL A 45 -9.18 -18.39 -0.23
N ALA A 46 -10.22 -19.02 0.34
CA ALA A 46 -11.03 -20.00 -0.37
C ALA A 46 -11.69 -19.45 -1.65
N LYS A 47 -11.85 -18.13 -1.73
CA LYS A 47 -12.37 -17.45 -2.93
C LYS A 47 -11.26 -16.94 -3.87
N GLY A 48 -9.98 -17.18 -3.53
CA GLY A 48 -8.84 -16.66 -4.27
C GLY A 48 -8.76 -15.14 -4.29
N ALA A 49 -9.23 -14.47 -3.24
CA ALA A 49 -9.43 -13.03 -3.20
C ALA A 49 -8.68 -12.33 -2.07
N LEU A 50 -7.51 -12.82 -1.67
CA LEU A 50 -6.60 -12.11 -0.78
C LEU A 50 -5.30 -11.76 -1.49
N ILE A 51 -4.81 -10.55 -1.24
CA ILE A 51 -3.51 -10.07 -1.63
C ILE A 51 -2.81 -9.55 -0.38
N ALA A 52 -1.54 -9.89 -0.21
CA ALA A 52 -0.70 -9.39 0.86
C ALA A 52 0.39 -8.49 0.29
N TYR A 53 0.45 -7.26 0.75
CA TYR A 53 1.54 -6.32 0.50
C TYR A 53 2.54 -6.43 1.64
N VAL A 54 3.80 -6.60 1.32
CA VAL A 54 4.84 -6.94 2.29
C VAL A 54 6.02 -5.99 2.14
N ASN A 55 6.58 -5.56 3.26
CA ASN A 55 7.79 -4.74 3.29
C ASN A 55 8.98 -5.50 2.68
N SER A 56 9.87 -4.77 1.98
CA SER A 56 11.06 -5.35 1.32
C SER A 56 11.95 -6.15 2.28
N THR A 57 12.16 -5.64 3.50
CA THR A 57 12.97 -6.35 4.52
C THR A 57 12.36 -7.72 4.88
N ILE A 58 11.03 -7.79 5.00
CA ILE A 58 10.34 -9.06 5.30
C ILE A 58 10.43 -9.99 4.10
N MET A 59 10.34 -9.48 2.88
CA MET A 59 10.51 -10.28 1.67
C MET A 59 11.92 -10.86 1.57
N ASP A 60 12.97 -10.08 1.91
CA ASP A 60 14.35 -10.54 1.97
C ASP A 60 14.54 -11.69 2.98
N LEU A 61 13.93 -11.55 4.16
CA LEU A 61 13.96 -12.60 5.18
C LEU A 61 13.21 -13.86 4.73
N LEU A 62 12.11 -13.69 4.03
CA LEU A 62 11.32 -14.80 3.48
C LEU A 62 12.12 -15.58 2.42
N GLU A 63 12.83 -14.86 1.56
CA GLU A 63 13.71 -15.47 0.55
C GLU A 63 14.85 -16.30 1.18
N GLN A 64 15.36 -15.85 2.32
CA GLN A 64 16.40 -16.54 3.09
C GLN A 64 15.85 -17.66 3.99
N SER A 65 14.53 -17.77 4.13
CA SER A 65 13.91 -18.74 5.03
C SER A 65 14.04 -20.16 4.49
N THR A 66 14.49 -21.06 5.35
CA THR A 66 14.60 -22.49 5.03
C THR A 66 13.24 -23.20 4.96
N ASP A 67 12.23 -22.64 5.61
CA ASP A 67 10.88 -23.18 5.66
C ASP A 67 10.07 -22.81 4.41
N PHE A 68 10.57 -21.87 3.60
CA PHE A 68 9.94 -21.39 2.38
C PHE A 68 10.72 -21.88 1.16
N THR A 69 10.24 -22.95 0.54
CA THR A 69 10.90 -23.60 -0.61
C THR A 69 10.41 -23.12 -1.97
N ARG A 70 9.40 -22.25 -2.00
CA ARG A 70 8.84 -21.72 -3.26
C ARG A 70 9.74 -20.66 -3.87
N LYS A 71 9.78 -20.66 -5.19
CA LYS A 71 10.53 -19.67 -5.97
C LYS A 71 9.80 -18.32 -5.92
N ILE A 72 10.52 -17.28 -5.56
CA ILE A 72 10.06 -15.90 -5.70
C ILE A 72 10.21 -15.48 -7.16
N GLU A 73 9.15 -14.95 -7.74
CA GLU A 73 9.14 -14.46 -9.12
C GLU A 73 9.34 -12.95 -9.16
N MET A 74 10.16 -12.50 -10.08
CA MET A 74 10.34 -11.07 -10.38
C MET A 74 9.32 -10.65 -11.43
N THR A 75 8.54 -9.63 -11.13
CA THR A 75 7.57 -9.07 -12.07
C THR A 75 7.84 -7.59 -12.27
N GLN A 76 7.86 -7.15 -13.53
CA GLN A 76 7.96 -5.72 -13.84
C GLN A 76 6.57 -5.07 -13.78
N ILE A 77 6.45 -4.06 -12.94
CA ILE A 77 5.29 -3.17 -12.91
C ILE A 77 5.70 -1.88 -13.61
N ALA A 78 5.07 -1.60 -14.75
CA ALA A 78 5.29 -0.35 -15.46
C ALA A 78 4.43 0.76 -14.81
N GLU A 79 5.07 1.70 -14.15
CA GLU A 79 4.44 2.90 -13.66
C GLU A 79 5.14 4.11 -14.28
N GLY A 80 4.41 4.95 -15.02
CA GLY A 80 4.95 6.13 -15.66
C GLY A 80 6.06 5.90 -16.70
N GLY A 81 6.11 4.73 -17.34
CA GLY A 81 7.12 4.40 -18.36
C GLY A 81 8.45 3.89 -17.80
N ILE A 82 8.58 3.77 -16.49
CA ILE A 82 9.73 3.16 -15.82
C ILE A 82 9.29 1.78 -15.32
N GLY A 83 9.97 0.73 -15.77
CA GLY A 83 9.74 -0.63 -15.25
C GLY A 83 10.32 -0.75 -13.84
N ILE A 84 9.46 -0.99 -12.86
CA ILE A 84 9.87 -1.33 -11.49
C ILE A 84 9.79 -2.85 -11.35
N GLU A 85 10.90 -3.47 -10.99
CA GLU A 85 10.94 -4.90 -10.70
C GLU A 85 10.43 -5.14 -9.28
N THR A 86 9.37 -5.92 -9.15
CA THR A 86 8.74 -6.28 -7.87
C THR A 86 8.79 -7.78 -7.68
N ARG A 87 9.16 -8.22 -6.48
CA ARG A 87 9.12 -9.63 -6.11
C ARG A 87 7.70 -10.05 -5.75
N ILE A 88 7.25 -11.15 -6.35
CA ILE A 88 5.94 -11.73 -6.10
C ILE A 88 6.10 -13.20 -5.75
N THR A 89 5.38 -13.66 -4.75
CA THR A 89 5.31 -15.07 -4.37
C THR A 89 3.91 -15.43 -3.88
N ASP A 90 3.69 -16.67 -3.53
CA ASP A 90 2.41 -17.18 -3.03
C ASP A 90 2.62 -18.02 -1.78
N ILE A 91 1.81 -17.78 -0.76
CA ILE A 91 1.74 -18.60 0.44
C ILE A 91 0.28 -19.03 0.65
N ASP A 92 0.04 -20.32 0.65
CA ASP A 92 -1.28 -20.93 0.89
C ASP A 92 -2.42 -20.36 0.01
N GLY A 93 -2.10 -20.00 -1.25
CA GLY A 93 -3.07 -19.45 -2.19
C GLY A 93 -3.31 -17.94 -2.04
N VAL A 94 -2.47 -17.25 -1.27
CA VAL A 94 -2.46 -15.78 -1.17
C VAL A 94 -1.23 -15.24 -1.85
N THR A 95 -1.44 -14.32 -2.79
CA THR A 95 -0.34 -13.65 -3.49
C THR A 95 0.29 -12.60 -2.58
N LEU A 96 1.59 -12.71 -2.38
CA LEU A 96 2.40 -11.71 -1.67
C LEU A 96 3.10 -10.83 -2.69
N ILE A 97 2.98 -9.53 -2.52
CA ILE A 97 3.60 -8.51 -3.38
C ILE A 97 4.50 -7.64 -2.53
N GLU A 98 5.75 -7.52 -2.93
CA GLU A 98 6.70 -6.63 -2.28
C GLU A 98 6.32 -5.16 -2.52
N VAL A 99 6.41 -4.33 -1.50
CA VAL A 99 6.35 -2.87 -1.59
C VAL A 99 7.77 -2.31 -1.50
N ILE A 100 8.29 -1.85 -2.63
CA ILE A 100 9.67 -1.35 -2.76
C ILE A 100 9.79 0.08 -2.20
N ASP A 101 8.73 0.87 -2.35
CA ASP A 101 8.70 2.26 -1.91
C ASP A 101 8.42 2.34 -0.41
N ASP A 102 9.48 2.33 0.36
CA ASP A 102 9.42 2.39 1.82
C ASP A 102 8.77 3.67 2.36
N GLU A 103 8.88 4.80 1.65
CA GLU A 103 8.34 6.09 2.09
C GLU A 103 6.81 6.16 1.99
N ARG A 104 6.18 5.31 1.18
CA ARG A 104 4.73 5.25 1.00
C ARG A 104 4.05 4.16 1.81
N PHE A 105 4.82 3.35 2.54
CA PHE A 105 4.28 2.20 3.27
C PHE A 105 4.13 2.49 4.76
N TYR A 106 3.42 3.58 5.08
CA TYR A 106 3.05 3.98 6.43
C TYR A 106 1.54 3.93 6.64
N ASP A 107 1.12 3.82 7.89
CA ASP A 107 -0.30 3.76 8.28
C ASP A 107 -1.00 5.12 8.20
N LYS A 108 -0.27 6.23 8.33
CA LYS A 108 -0.81 7.59 8.24
C LYS A 108 0.11 8.52 7.47
N PHE A 109 -0.51 9.50 6.79
CA PHE A 109 0.18 10.56 6.07
C PHE A 109 -0.40 11.92 6.46
N ASP A 110 0.45 12.92 6.47
CA ASP A 110 0.04 14.31 6.66
C ASP A 110 -0.41 14.91 5.32
N PHE A 111 -1.68 15.26 5.24
CA PHE A 111 -2.29 15.91 4.08
C PHE A 111 -2.65 17.37 4.38
N THR A 112 -2.08 17.97 5.42
CA THR A 112 -2.42 19.33 5.87
C THR A 112 -2.20 20.35 4.77
N ASP A 113 -1.13 20.20 3.99
CA ASP A 113 -0.81 21.08 2.86
C ASP A 113 -1.46 20.63 1.53
N GLY A 114 -2.23 19.55 1.55
CA GLY A 114 -2.94 19.01 0.40
C GLY A 114 -2.05 18.28 -0.59
N PHE A 115 -2.67 17.70 -1.61
CA PHE A 115 -1.97 16.99 -2.71
C PHE A 115 -1.37 17.93 -3.76
N VAL A 116 -1.79 19.17 -3.78
CA VAL A 116 -1.34 20.13 -4.79
C VAL A 116 -0.27 21.00 -4.16
N PRO A 117 0.94 21.05 -4.72
CA PRO A 117 1.96 21.97 -4.25
C PRO A 117 1.46 23.39 -4.42
N VAL A 118 1.19 24.06 -3.32
CA VAL A 118 0.74 25.45 -3.28
C VAL A 118 1.89 26.41 -3.58
N LYS A 119 3.14 25.95 -3.45
CA LYS A 119 4.34 26.73 -3.73
C LYS A 119 5.15 26.07 -4.83
N LYS A 120 5.69 26.87 -5.74
CA LYS A 120 6.78 26.43 -6.62
C LYS A 120 7.97 26.10 -5.74
N VAL A 121 8.30 24.84 -5.67
CA VAL A 121 9.49 24.34 -4.98
C VAL A 121 10.68 24.52 -5.91
N ALA A 122 11.87 24.67 -5.35
CA ALA A 122 13.08 24.73 -6.15
C ALA A 122 13.19 23.49 -7.07
N ALA A 123 13.85 23.63 -8.22
CA ALA A 123 13.79 22.66 -9.32
C ALA A 123 14.22 21.21 -8.95
N ASN A 124 14.77 20.99 -7.77
CA ASN A 124 15.23 19.69 -7.28
C ASN A 124 14.52 19.20 -6.03
N GLU A 125 13.45 19.87 -5.60
CA GLU A 125 12.66 19.45 -4.45
C GLU A 125 11.37 18.75 -4.94
N SER A 126 11.13 17.54 -4.48
CA SER A 126 9.90 16.84 -4.77
C SER A 126 8.85 17.19 -3.72
N ASN A 127 7.71 17.69 -4.17
CA ASN A 127 6.53 17.82 -3.30
C ASN A 127 5.89 16.45 -3.16
N HIS A 128 6.24 15.73 -2.15
CA HIS A 128 5.55 14.50 -1.77
C HIS A 128 4.84 14.70 -0.42
N VAL A 129 3.77 13.95 -0.22
CA VAL A 129 3.10 13.91 1.07
C VAL A 129 3.96 13.04 1.98
N ALA A 130 4.46 13.61 3.06
CA ALA A 130 5.26 12.90 4.04
C ALA A 130 4.40 12.03 4.96
N ALA A 131 5.00 11.04 5.58
CA ALA A 131 4.35 10.32 6.66
C ALA A 131 4.07 11.26 7.84
N GLU A 132 2.94 11.09 8.51
CA GLU A 132 2.58 11.88 9.69
C GLU A 132 3.51 11.52 10.86
N THR A 133 3.97 12.51 11.62
CA THR A 133 4.74 12.27 12.84
C THR A 133 3.95 11.37 13.81
N GLY A 134 4.58 10.33 14.34
CA GLY A 134 3.92 9.30 15.14
C GLY A 134 3.16 8.26 14.32
N SER A 135 3.32 8.23 12.99
CA SER A 135 2.85 7.12 12.15
C SER A 135 3.78 5.90 12.27
N HIS A 136 3.27 4.75 11.90
CA HIS A 136 4.03 3.51 11.94
C HIS A 136 4.22 2.97 10.52
N LYS A 137 5.41 2.43 10.26
CA LYS A 137 5.70 1.72 9.02
C LYS A 137 4.88 0.44 8.96
N ILE A 138 4.29 0.14 7.82
CA ILE A 138 3.53 -1.10 7.64
C ILE A 138 4.52 -2.24 7.34
N ASN A 139 4.45 -3.30 8.10
CA ASN A 139 5.19 -4.54 7.85
C ASN A 139 4.48 -5.40 6.82
N VAL A 140 3.18 -5.65 7.06
CA VAL A 140 2.33 -6.48 6.22
C VAL A 140 0.93 -5.89 6.16
N LEU A 141 0.38 -5.75 4.96
CA LEU A 141 -1.00 -5.37 4.72
C LEU A 141 -1.69 -6.45 3.88
N ILE A 142 -2.59 -7.20 4.48
CA ILE A 142 -3.40 -8.20 3.80
C ILE A 142 -4.77 -7.60 3.55
N ALA A 143 -5.23 -7.59 2.31
CA ALA A 143 -6.51 -7.02 1.95
C ALA A 143 -7.22 -7.84 0.87
N SER A 144 -8.55 -7.81 0.89
CA SER A 144 -9.37 -8.41 -0.15
C SER A 144 -9.84 -7.37 -1.16
N PRO A 145 -9.54 -7.53 -2.46
CA PRO A 145 -10.08 -6.68 -3.51
C PRO A 145 -11.62 -6.68 -3.60
N LEU A 146 -12.27 -7.64 -2.95
CA LEU A 146 -13.73 -7.68 -2.88
C LEU A 146 -14.30 -6.61 -1.95
N THR A 147 -13.57 -6.24 -0.91
CA THR A 147 -14.00 -5.29 0.13
C THR A 147 -13.27 -3.95 0.08
N VAL A 148 -12.18 -3.88 -0.67
CA VAL A 148 -11.45 -2.63 -0.93
C VAL A 148 -11.70 -2.23 -2.38
N LYS A 149 -12.29 -1.07 -2.60
CA LYS A 149 -12.62 -0.56 -3.94
C LYS A 149 -12.08 0.83 -4.13
N THR A 150 -11.30 1.01 -5.18
CA THR A 150 -10.91 2.35 -5.65
C THR A 150 -11.86 2.78 -6.76
N VAL A 151 -12.48 3.93 -6.58
CA VAL A 151 -13.44 4.49 -7.53
C VAL A 151 -12.83 5.76 -8.14
N PRO A 152 -12.54 5.77 -9.44
CA PRO A 152 -12.17 7.00 -10.12
C PRO A 152 -13.38 7.92 -10.24
N LYS A 153 -13.25 9.16 -9.79
CA LYS A 153 -14.29 10.17 -9.88
C LYS A 153 -14.12 11.09 -11.09
N ILE A 154 -12.89 11.46 -11.36
CA ILE A 154 -12.50 12.26 -12.51
C ILE A 154 -11.29 11.57 -13.15
N ALA A 155 -11.34 11.38 -14.46
CA ALA A 155 -10.22 10.99 -15.28
C ALA A 155 -10.38 11.76 -16.59
N SER A 156 -9.75 12.91 -16.72
CA SER A 156 -9.95 13.82 -17.85
C SER A 156 -8.62 14.38 -18.34
N ILE A 157 -8.44 14.33 -19.62
CA ILE A 157 -7.29 14.92 -20.30
C ILE A 157 -7.80 16.17 -21.04
N TYR A 158 -7.15 17.28 -20.81
CA TYR A 158 -7.42 18.53 -21.52
C TYR A 158 -6.24 18.90 -22.39
N TYR A 159 -6.53 19.33 -23.59
CA TYR A 159 -5.56 19.78 -24.55
C TYR A 159 -5.95 21.17 -25.04
N PHE A 160 -5.06 22.13 -24.87
CA PHE A 160 -5.25 23.51 -25.29
C PHE A 160 -4.25 23.85 -26.37
N ASN A 161 -4.73 24.37 -27.48
CA ASN A 161 -3.88 24.90 -28.55
C ASN A 161 -3.35 26.31 -28.21
N PRO A 162 -2.37 26.85 -28.96
CA PRO A 162 -1.81 28.17 -28.67
C PRO A 162 -2.82 29.30 -28.60
N GLY A 163 -3.90 29.20 -29.37
CA GLY A 163 -4.99 30.23 -29.36
C GLY A 163 -5.90 30.16 -28.12
N GLN A 164 -5.84 29.07 -27.35
CA GLN A 164 -6.62 28.87 -26.13
C GLN A 164 -5.77 29.00 -24.86
N HIS A 165 -4.46 28.98 -25.01
CA HIS A 165 -3.49 29.07 -23.91
C HIS A 165 -3.07 30.52 -23.73
N THR A 166 -3.50 31.15 -22.64
CA THR A 166 -3.30 32.59 -22.41
C THR A 166 -1.93 32.96 -21.82
N GLU A 167 -1.14 31.99 -21.39
CA GLU A 167 0.14 32.21 -20.69
C GLU A 167 1.37 31.94 -21.56
N GLY A 168 1.19 31.62 -22.83
CA GLY A 168 2.32 31.35 -23.72
C GLY A 168 1.90 30.93 -25.12
N ASP A 169 2.82 31.04 -26.08
CA ASP A 169 2.63 30.63 -27.47
C ASP A 169 3.01 29.14 -27.63
N GLY A 170 2.25 28.28 -26.98
CA GLY A 170 2.50 26.84 -26.95
C GLY A 170 1.26 26.00 -26.71
N TYR A 171 1.44 24.69 -26.78
CA TYR A 171 0.40 23.74 -26.43
C TYR A 171 0.44 23.42 -24.93
N LEU A 172 -0.72 23.47 -24.26
CA LEU A 172 -0.85 23.05 -22.88
C LEU A 172 -1.58 21.70 -22.83
N TYR A 173 -0.94 20.74 -22.19
CA TYR A 173 -1.52 19.45 -21.86
C TYR A 173 -1.81 19.39 -20.35
N GLN A 174 -3.02 19.06 -19.96
CA GLN A 174 -3.40 18.92 -18.57
C GLN A 174 -4.11 17.59 -18.35
N ASP A 175 -3.55 16.77 -17.47
CA ASP A 175 -4.19 15.57 -16.95
C ASP A 175 -4.80 15.85 -15.57
N ARG A 176 -6.05 15.44 -15.37
CA ARG A 176 -6.74 15.54 -14.08
C ARG A 176 -7.27 14.17 -13.70
N SER A 177 -6.80 13.67 -12.58
CA SER A 177 -7.34 12.46 -11.98
C SER A 177 -7.78 12.71 -10.54
N LEU A 178 -8.91 12.17 -10.18
CA LEU A 178 -9.42 12.14 -8.81
C LEU A 178 -9.99 10.74 -8.56
N SER A 179 -9.48 10.06 -7.56
CA SER A 179 -9.98 8.77 -7.14
C SER A 179 -10.07 8.71 -5.61
N ASP A 180 -10.93 7.87 -5.10
CA ASP A 180 -11.01 7.58 -3.67
C ASP A 180 -11.11 6.08 -3.45
N THR A 181 -10.61 5.62 -2.29
CA THR A 181 -10.62 4.23 -1.91
C THR A 181 -11.59 4.02 -0.75
N PHE A 182 -12.51 3.10 -0.95
CA PHE A 182 -13.53 2.73 0.02
C PHE A 182 -13.24 1.33 0.56
N VAL A 183 -13.43 1.18 1.88
CA VAL A 183 -13.35 -0.10 2.58
C VAL A 183 -14.74 -0.46 3.08
N PHE A 184 -15.23 -1.62 2.68
CA PHE A 184 -16.56 -2.07 3.05
C PHE A 184 -16.49 -3.06 4.22
N PRO A 185 -17.08 -2.71 5.37
CA PRO A 185 -17.21 -3.65 6.48
C PRO A 185 -18.21 -4.78 6.14
N ASN A 186 -18.17 -5.86 6.92
CA ASN A 186 -19.18 -6.90 6.78
C ASN A 186 -20.56 -6.38 7.21
N GLY A 187 -21.62 -6.86 6.56
CA GLY A 187 -22.99 -6.38 6.79
C GLY A 187 -23.61 -6.85 8.11
N LYS A 188 -22.93 -7.67 8.90
CA LYS A 188 -23.46 -8.21 10.13
C LYS A 188 -23.08 -7.39 11.36
N ASP A 189 -21.81 -7.10 11.52
CA ASP A 189 -21.23 -6.53 12.74
C ASP A 189 -20.62 -5.13 12.50
N ASN A 190 -20.68 -4.65 11.27
CA ASN A 190 -20.02 -3.43 10.82
C ASN A 190 -18.49 -3.43 11.08
N LYS A 191 -17.89 -4.62 11.10
CA LYS A 191 -16.46 -4.82 11.31
C LYS A 191 -15.77 -5.20 10.01
N ILE A 192 -14.48 -4.91 9.91
CA ILE A 192 -13.66 -5.34 8.78
C ILE A 192 -13.03 -6.69 9.12
N ASP A 193 -13.47 -7.74 8.44
CA ASP A 193 -12.95 -9.11 8.61
C ASP A 193 -12.12 -9.60 7.41
N SER A 194 -11.87 -8.72 6.45
CA SER A 194 -11.17 -9.00 5.19
C SER A 194 -9.80 -8.32 5.09
N ILE A 195 -9.38 -7.62 6.14
CA ILE A 195 -8.13 -6.89 6.19
C ILE A 195 -7.37 -7.27 7.45
N TYR A 196 -6.05 -7.45 7.31
CA TYR A 196 -5.11 -7.58 8.40
C TYR A 196 -3.96 -6.61 8.17
N VAL A 197 -3.60 -5.86 9.21
CA VAL A 197 -2.49 -4.91 9.17
C VAL A 197 -1.51 -5.23 10.29
N ASP A 198 -0.25 -5.44 9.96
CA ASP A 198 0.83 -5.45 10.93
C ASP A 198 1.72 -4.22 10.71
N VAL A 199 1.93 -3.44 11.77
CA VAL A 199 2.73 -2.23 11.75
C VAL A 199 3.96 -2.38 12.63
N ASP A 200 5.03 -1.65 12.31
CA ASP A 200 6.21 -1.60 13.17
C ASP A 200 5.86 -0.92 14.51
N THR A 201 6.57 -1.27 15.55
CA THR A 201 6.47 -0.61 16.86
C THR A 201 7.18 0.74 16.90
N THR A 202 8.07 1.00 15.96
CA THR A 202 8.83 2.26 15.86
C THR A 202 7.97 3.34 15.22
N GLU A 203 7.83 4.47 15.88
CA GLU A 203 7.15 5.64 15.36
C GLU A 203 8.06 6.44 14.44
N TYR A 204 7.47 7.01 13.39
CA TYR A 204 8.15 7.97 12.52
C TYR A 204 8.35 9.29 13.26
N ALA A 205 9.59 9.73 13.37
CA ALA A 205 9.95 10.93 14.14
C ALA A 205 9.69 12.26 13.42
N GLY A 206 9.33 12.20 12.11
CA GLY A 206 9.28 13.38 11.26
C GLY A 206 10.66 13.71 10.64
N GLU A 207 10.66 14.53 9.59
CA GLU A 207 11.86 15.14 9.01
C GLU A 207 12.25 16.42 9.76
#